data_c087d4803d8dc2a4b5170bee1213f6b5
#
_entry.id   c087d4803d8dc2a4b5170bee1213f6b5
#
_cell.length_a   1.000
_cell.length_b   1.000
_cell.length_c   1.000
_cell.angle_alpha   90.00
_cell.angle_beta   90.00
_cell.angle_gamma   90.00
#
_symmetry.space_group_name_H-M   'P 1'
#
loop_
_entity.id
_entity.type
_entity.pdbx_description
1 polymer ?
#
loop_
_entity_poly.entity_id
_entity_poly.type
_entity_poly.pdbx_seq_one_letter_code
_entity_poly.pdbx_strand_id
1 'polypeptide(L)'
;MAILIATRDSELEQRCRRAASAEHELELVTSAAALNERIAAREPTAVLLDAELLDKPLERQVGEIVNHAGQARVIVLTPVFIEDEEIALLKAGAKGCCRRGVDPDSLQQVLTVTANGGVWVTRSLLPRLVSELRKYVDAHRKPAETPANDVLAELTQREREIVRLIVEGASNKEVASSLNISERTVKGHLSNVFQKLGVADRLKLVLLVREGKFSGPPAQGRRP
;
A
#
# COMPACT_ATOMS: atom_id res chain seq x y z
N MET A 1 17.68 10.54 -8.05
CA MET A 1 17.16 9.16 -7.96
C MET A 1 16.51 8.81 -9.28
N ALA A 2 16.82 7.65 -9.88
CA ALA A 2 16.29 7.27 -11.21
C ALA A 2 14.90 6.61 -11.08
N ILE A 3 13.95 7.08 -11.89
CA ILE A 3 12.62 6.48 -12.04
C ILE A 3 12.44 6.10 -13.51
N LEU A 4 12.10 4.84 -13.77
CA LEU A 4 11.74 4.40 -15.11
C LEU A 4 10.23 4.56 -15.33
N ILE A 5 9.87 5.14 -16.49
CA ILE A 5 8.48 5.25 -16.95
C ILE A 5 8.34 4.29 -18.14
N ALA A 6 7.60 3.21 -17.94
CA ALA A 6 7.40 2.18 -18.95
C ALA A 6 6.01 2.33 -19.58
N THR A 7 5.91 3.00 -20.73
CA THR A 7 4.66 3.23 -21.45
C THR A 7 4.91 3.57 -22.93
N ARG A 8 3.90 3.35 -23.77
CA ARG A 8 3.84 3.87 -25.15
C ARG A 8 2.90 5.06 -25.29
N ASP A 9 2.20 5.40 -24.22
CA ASP A 9 1.23 6.49 -24.18
C ASP A 9 1.92 7.80 -23.77
N SER A 10 1.99 8.76 -24.67
CA SER A 10 2.63 10.06 -24.44
C SER A 10 1.90 10.91 -23.41
N GLU A 11 0.58 10.76 -23.27
CA GLU A 11 -0.20 11.47 -22.25
C GLU A 11 0.10 10.93 -20.86
N LEU A 12 0.16 9.60 -20.73
CA LEU A 12 0.53 8.94 -19.49
C LEU A 12 1.98 9.27 -19.09
N GLU A 13 2.92 9.28 -20.05
CA GLU A 13 4.29 9.73 -19.82
C GLU A 13 4.33 11.15 -19.22
N GLN A 14 3.65 12.12 -19.86
CA GLN A 14 3.62 13.50 -19.36
C GLN A 14 3.03 13.59 -17.94
N ARG A 15 2.01 12.79 -17.65
CA ARG A 15 1.39 12.71 -16.32
C ARG A 15 2.38 12.18 -15.29
N CYS A 16 3.10 11.12 -15.62
CA CYS A 16 4.15 10.57 -14.78
C CYS A 16 5.29 11.58 -14.53
N ARG A 17 5.70 12.31 -15.57
CA ARG A 17 6.72 13.35 -15.45
C ARG A 17 6.30 14.51 -14.55
N ARG A 18 5.02 14.90 -14.56
CA ARG A 18 4.49 15.93 -13.66
C ARG A 18 4.39 15.47 -12.20
N ALA A 19 4.15 14.18 -11.98
CA ALA A 19 4.06 13.60 -10.65
C ALA A 19 5.43 13.44 -9.97
N ALA A 20 6.48 13.25 -10.73
CA ALA A 20 7.83 13.13 -10.21
C ALA A 20 8.39 14.51 -9.86
N SER A 21 9.09 14.61 -8.72
CA SER A 21 9.78 15.84 -8.35
C SER A 21 10.95 16.13 -9.30
N ALA A 22 11.35 17.41 -9.39
CA ALA A 22 12.47 17.85 -10.22
C ALA A 22 13.82 17.18 -9.88
N GLU A 23 13.92 16.57 -8.72
CA GLU A 23 15.13 15.87 -8.25
C GLU A 23 15.28 14.45 -8.82
N HIS A 24 14.24 13.94 -9.50
CA HIS A 24 14.27 12.60 -10.08
C HIS A 24 14.74 12.63 -11.52
N GLU A 25 15.71 11.79 -11.84
CA GLU A 25 16.07 11.47 -13.22
C GLU A 25 15.02 10.52 -13.80
N LEU A 26 14.34 10.95 -14.87
CA LEU A 26 13.24 10.21 -15.49
C LEU A 26 13.68 9.64 -16.84
N GLU A 27 13.57 8.34 -17.01
CA GLU A 27 13.86 7.66 -18.26
C GLU A 27 12.61 6.95 -18.79
N LEU A 28 12.29 7.18 -20.06
CA LEU A 28 11.17 6.53 -20.76
C LEU A 28 11.62 5.22 -21.40
N VAL A 29 10.79 4.20 -21.25
CA VAL A 29 10.96 2.89 -21.87
C VAL A 29 9.63 2.48 -22.53
N THR A 30 9.68 2.00 -23.77
CA THR A 30 8.48 1.73 -24.57
C THR A 30 8.21 0.25 -24.83
N SER A 31 8.97 -0.66 -24.20
CA SER A 31 8.74 -2.10 -24.29
C SER A 31 9.17 -2.84 -23.03
N ALA A 32 8.56 -3.98 -22.76
CA ALA A 32 8.91 -4.83 -21.60
C ALA A 32 10.35 -5.37 -21.71
N ALA A 33 10.84 -5.69 -22.89
CA ALA A 33 12.22 -6.15 -23.10
C ALA A 33 13.22 -5.05 -22.72
N ALA A 34 13.04 -3.84 -23.26
CA ALA A 34 13.89 -2.71 -22.92
C ALA A 34 13.80 -2.32 -21.44
N LEU A 35 12.63 -2.53 -20.79
CA LEU A 35 12.47 -2.29 -19.36
C LEU A 35 13.41 -3.17 -18.53
N ASN A 36 13.47 -4.48 -18.81
CA ASN A 36 14.35 -5.40 -18.10
C ASN A 36 15.83 -5.03 -18.26
N GLU A 37 16.25 -4.64 -19.47
CA GLU A 37 17.61 -4.17 -19.72
C GLU A 37 17.94 -2.91 -18.93
N ARG A 38 16.99 -1.96 -18.86
CA ARG A 38 17.20 -0.69 -18.16
C ARG A 38 17.17 -0.85 -16.64
N ILE A 39 16.33 -1.73 -16.11
CA ILE A 39 16.35 -2.08 -14.68
C ILE A 39 17.73 -2.56 -14.28
N ALA A 40 18.30 -3.51 -15.03
CA ALA A 40 19.64 -4.05 -14.74
C ALA A 40 20.77 -3.02 -14.87
N ALA A 41 20.65 -2.07 -15.82
CA ALA A 41 21.69 -1.10 -16.09
C ALA A 41 21.67 0.12 -15.16
N ARG A 42 20.49 0.50 -14.63
CA ARG A 42 20.28 1.78 -13.92
C ARG A 42 19.98 1.62 -12.44
N GLU A 43 19.61 0.43 -11.99
CA GLU A 43 19.17 0.18 -10.59
C GLU A 43 18.16 1.25 -10.12
N PRO A 44 17.02 1.41 -10.80
CA PRO A 44 16.10 2.48 -10.50
C PRO A 44 15.52 2.37 -9.09
N THR A 45 15.11 3.50 -8.51
CA THR A 45 14.39 3.50 -7.23
C THR A 45 12.91 3.16 -7.37
N ALA A 46 12.32 3.48 -8.52
CA ALA A 46 10.94 3.15 -8.85
C ALA A 46 10.74 2.89 -10.34
N VAL A 47 9.73 2.10 -10.65
CA VAL A 47 9.24 1.81 -12.01
C VAL A 47 7.75 2.12 -12.04
N LEU A 48 7.35 3.06 -12.89
CA LEU A 48 5.97 3.33 -13.24
C LEU A 48 5.64 2.52 -14.49
N LEU A 49 4.93 1.41 -14.32
CA LEU A 49 4.70 0.40 -15.34
C LEU A 49 3.27 0.47 -15.87
N ASP A 50 3.11 0.85 -17.12
CA ASP A 50 1.85 0.76 -17.83
C ASP A 50 1.48 -0.70 -18.14
N ALA A 51 0.36 -1.17 -17.60
CA ALA A 51 -0.12 -2.53 -17.81
C ALA A 51 -0.36 -2.87 -19.29
N GLU A 52 -0.61 -1.87 -20.15
CA GLU A 52 -0.80 -2.08 -21.59
C GLU A 52 0.50 -2.41 -22.36
N LEU A 53 1.66 -2.32 -21.68
CA LEU A 53 2.92 -2.86 -22.24
C LEU A 53 3.05 -4.37 -22.10
N LEU A 54 2.20 -4.98 -21.25
CA LEU A 54 2.29 -6.37 -20.87
C LEU A 54 1.17 -7.19 -21.51
N ASP A 55 1.45 -8.47 -21.75
CA ASP A 55 0.45 -9.45 -22.14
C ASP A 55 -0.25 -10.01 -20.91
N LYS A 56 -1.49 -10.47 -21.07
CA LYS A 56 -2.21 -11.17 -19.99
C LYS A 56 -1.76 -12.64 -19.87
N PRO A 57 -1.65 -13.20 -18.69
CA PRO A 57 -2.00 -12.61 -17.39
C PRO A 57 -0.90 -11.69 -16.84
N LEU A 58 -1.31 -10.50 -16.36
CA LEU A 58 -0.39 -9.43 -15.95
C LEU A 58 0.49 -9.81 -14.75
N GLU A 59 -0.07 -10.54 -13.79
CA GLU A 59 0.59 -10.88 -12.52
C GLU A 59 1.88 -11.66 -12.73
N ARG A 60 1.95 -12.51 -13.74
CA ARG A 60 3.16 -13.28 -14.05
C ARG A 60 4.29 -12.36 -14.51
N GLN A 61 4.03 -11.51 -15.49
CA GLN A 61 5.05 -10.62 -16.03
C GLN A 61 5.47 -9.55 -15.01
N VAL A 62 4.50 -9.02 -14.23
CA VAL A 62 4.80 -8.11 -13.11
C VAL A 62 5.69 -8.81 -12.07
N GLY A 63 5.43 -10.05 -11.73
CA GLY A 63 6.27 -10.84 -10.83
C GLY A 63 7.70 -11.00 -11.36
N GLU A 64 7.85 -11.29 -12.67
CA GLU A 64 9.15 -11.37 -13.33
C GLU A 64 9.90 -10.02 -13.27
N ILE A 65 9.20 -8.91 -13.57
CA ILE A 65 9.77 -7.55 -13.50
C ILE A 65 10.15 -7.19 -12.06
N VAL A 66 9.31 -7.48 -11.07
CA VAL A 66 9.61 -7.23 -9.65
C VAL A 66 10.85 -8.00 -9.20
N ASN A 67 10.98 -9.25 -9.60
CA ASN A 67 12.15 -10.07 -9.27
C ASN A 67 13.44 -9.50 -9.88
N HIS A 68 13.38 -9.00 -11.13
CA HIS A 68 14.52 -8.33 -11.77
C HIS A 68 14.80 -6.95 -11.20
N ALA A 69 13.76 -6.25 -10.75
CA ALA A 69 13.86 -4.88 -10.23
C ALA A 69 14.56 -4.79 -8.86
N GLY A 70 14.72 -5.91 -8.15
CA GLY A 70 15.41 -5.97 -6.87
C GLY A 70 14.78 -5.06 -5.82
N GLN A 71 15.42 -3.95 -5.50
CA GLN A 71 14.93 -2.97 -4.51
C GLN A 71 14.01 -1.89 -5.10
N ALA A 72 13.89 -1.82 -6.42
CA ALA A 72 13.02 -0.84 -7.07
C ALA A 72 11.53 -1.10 -6.76
N ARG A 73 10.78 -0.04 -6.58
CA ARG A 73 9.35 -0.10 -6.28
C ARG A 73 8.57 -0.10 -7.58
N VAL A 74 7.95 -1.22 -7.90
CA VAL A 74 7.13 -1.35 -9.10
C VAL A 74 5.71 -0.89 -8.78
N ILE A 75 5.25 0.14 -9.49
CA ILE A 75 3.89 0.70 -9.42
C ILE A 75 3.23 0.44 -10.76
N VAL A 76 2.10 -0.28 -10.76
CA VAL A 76 1.40 -0.67 -11.98
C VAL A 76 0.26 0.30 -12.27
N LEU A 77 0.21 0.79 -13.49
CA LEU A 77 -0.82 1.71 -13.99
C LEU A 77 -1.77 0.95 -14.92
N THR A 78 -3.02 0.74 -14.49
CA THR A 78 -4.01 -0.07 -15.19
C THR A 78 -5.09 0.79 -15.86
N PRO A 79 -5.61 0.42 -17.05
CA PRO A 79 -6.68 1.17 -17.71
C PRO A 79 -8.00 1.05 -16.93
N VAL A 80 -8.28 -0.12 -16.38
CA VAL A 80 -9.50 -0.43 -15.61
C VAL A 80 -9.10 -1.00 -14.27
N PHE A 81 -9.85 -0.63 -13.24
CA PHE A 81 -9.63 -1.10 -11.90
C PHE A 81 -10.46 -2.35 -11.63
N ILE A 82 -9.79 -3.50 -11.50
CA ILE A 82 -10.40 -4.80 -11.18
C ILE A 82 -9.76 -5.29 -9.89
N GLU A 83 -10.54 -5.47 -8.83
CA GLU A 83 -10.03 -5.84 -7.50
C GLU A 83 -9.23 -7.14 -7.49
N ASP A 84 -9.67 -8.17 -8.24
CA ASP A 84 -8.95 -9.44 -8.35
C ASP A 84 -7.58 -9.28 -9.01
N GLU A 85 -7.50 -8.46 -10.06
CA GLU A 85 -6.27 -8.17 -10.78
C GLU A 85 -5.31 -7.34 -9.89
N GLU A 86 -5.82 -6.35 -9.15
CA GLU A 86 -5.01 -5.57 -8.21
C GLU A 86 -4.42 -6.46 -7.10
N ILE A 87 -5.23 -7.34 -6.50
CA ILE A 87 -4.75 -8.31 -5.51
C ILE A 87 -3.66 -9.21 -6.10
N ALA A 88 -3.85 -9.71 -7.33
CA ALA A 88 -2.87 -10.55 -8.00
C ALA A 88 -1.55 -9.79 -8.24
N LEU A 89 -1.62 -8.52 -8.67
CA LEU A 89 -0.46 -7.68 -8.88
C LEU A 89 0.29 -7.38 -7.57
N LEU A 90 -0.42 -7.10 -6.48
CA LEU A 90 0.18 -6.91 -5.16
C LEU A 90 0.84 -8.21 -4.65
N LYS A 91 0.20 -9.36 -4.84
CA LYS A 91 0.79 -10.68 -4.53
C LYS A 91 2.05 -10.96 -5.36
N ALA A 92 2.10 -10.49 -6.60
CA ALA A 92 3.28 -10.57 -7.46
C ALA A 92 4.41 -9.62 -7.01
N GLY A 93 4.18 -8.76 -6.01
CA GLY A 93 5.19 -7.90 -5.39
C GLY A 93 5.11 -6.43 -5.81
N ALA A 94 4.14 -6.02 -6.61
CA ALA A 94 3.91 -4.60 -6.90
C ALA A 94 3.73 -3.81 -5.59
N LYS A 95 4.27 -2.61 -5.54
CA LYS A 95 4.17 -1.70 -4.39
C LYS A 95 3.00 -0.74 -4.48
N GLY A 96 2.32 -0.71 -5.60
CA GLY A 96 1.11 0.07 -5.80
C GLY A 96 0.43 -0.26 -7.11
N CYS A 97 -0.89 -0.06 -7.13
CA CYS A 97 -1.71 -0.12 -8.33
C CYS A 97 -2.52 1.18 -8.43
N CYS A 98 -2.53 1.80 -9.60
CA CYS A 98 -3.26 3.02 -9.88
C CYS A 98 -3.95 2.94 -11.23
N ARG A 99 -4.98 3.77 -11.44
CA ARG A 99 -5.51 3.96 -12.79
C ARG A 99 -4.54 4.77 -13.64
N ARG A 100 -4.44 4.47 -14.92
CA ARG A 100 -3.69 5.28 -15.89
C ARG A 100 -4.14 6.75 -15.91
N GLY A 101 -5.42 7.00 -15.61
CA GLY A 101 -5.99 8.35 -15.48
C GLY A 101 -5.77 9.03 -14.12
N VAL A 102 -4.92 8.49 -13.24
CA VAL A 102 -4.60 9.12 -11.94
C VAL A 102 -4.01 10.53 -12.16
N ASP A 103 -4.46 11.48 -11.35
CA ASP A 103 -3.91 12.84 -11.41
C ASP A 103 -2.46 12.88 -10.89
N PRO A 104 -1.65 13.86 -11.35
CA PRO A 104 -0.24 13.94 -10.96
C PRO A 104 0.00 14.05 -9.46
N ASP A 105 -0.84 14.79 -8.72
CA ASP A 105 -0.68 14.98 -7.27
C ASP A 105 -0.92 13.68 -6.52
N SER A 106 -1.95 12.93 -6.90
CA SER A 106 -2.21 11.58 -6.37
C SER A 106 -1.07 10.62 -6.71
N LEU A 107 -0.54 10.63 -7.93
CA LEU A 107 0.59 9.80 -8.32
C LEU A 107 1.88 10.18 -7.56
N GLN A 108 2.09 11.46 -7.26
CA GLN A 108 3.18 11.91 -6.40
C GLN A 108 3.05 11.35 -4.98
N GLN A 109 1.83 11.30 -4.43
CA GLN A 109 1.58 10.65 -3.14
C GLN A 109 1.91 9.16 -3.17
N VAL A 110 1.54 8.46 -4.26
CA VAL A 110 1.89 7.04 -4.47
C VAL A 110 3.41 6.85 -4.44
N LEU A 111 4.15 7.66 -5.18
CA LEU A 111 5.61 7.62 -5.21
C LEU A 111 6.20 7.87 -3.81
N THR A 112 5.68 8.86 -3.09
CA THR A 112 6.14 9.17 -1.73
C THR A 112 5.87 8.03 -0.75
N VAL A 113 4.67 7.45 -0.76
CA VAL A 113 4.32 6.33 0.13
C VAL A 113 5.18 5.12 -0.16
N THR A 114 5.36 4.77 -1.42
CA THR A 114 6.16 3.61 -1.82
C THR A 114 7.65 3.83 -1.58
N ALA A 115 8.16 5.04 -1.76
CA ALA A 115 9.55 5.40 -1.45
C ALA A 115 9.88 5.18 0.04
N ASN A 116 8.91 5.43 0.93
CA ASN A 116 9.03 5.20 2.37
C ASN A 116 8.74 3.74 2.79
N GLY A 117 8.72 2.80 1.85
CA GLY A 117 8.52 1.38 2.12
C GLY A 117 7.05 0.96 2.31
N GLY A 118 6.10 1.88 2.12
CA GLY A 118 4.67 1.58 2.13
C GLY A 118 4.21 0.86 0.87
N VAL A 119 2.95 0.40 0.91
CA VAL A 119 2.24 -0.16 -0.24
C VAL A 119 1.02 0.72 -0.50
N TRP A 120 0.83 1.12 -1.76
CA TRP A 120 -0.33 1.88 -2.15
C TRP A 120 -1.44 0.96 -2.61
N VAL A 121 -2.57 1.01 -1.93
CA VAL A 121 -3.78 0.26 -2.28
C VAL A 121 -4.98 1.19 -2.31
N THR A 122 -5.92 0.91 -3.19
CA THR A 122 -7.18 1.66 -3.18
C THR A 122 -7.98 1.36 -1.93
N ARG A 123 -8.76 2.35 -1.50
CA ARG A 123 -9.58 2.20 -0.29
C ARG A 123 -10.62 1.09 -0.42
N SER A 124 -11.17 0.90 -1.62
CA SER A 124 -12.14 -0.16 -1.91
C SER A 124 -11.56 -1.56 -1.73
N LEU A 125 -10.25 -1.73 -1.94
CA LEU A 125 -9.58 -3.02 -1.83
C LEU A 125 -9.30 -3.43 -0.38
N LEU A 126 -9.23 -2.48 0.56
CA LEU A 126 -8.88 -2.76 1.96
C LEU A 126 -9.76 -3.84 2.63
N PRO A 127 -11.10 -3.81 2.52
CA PRO A 127 -11.95 -4.85 3.11
C PRO A 127 -11.62 -6.25 2.57
N ARG A 128 -11.33 -6.33 1.29
CA ARG A 128 -11.05 -7.59 0.61
C ARG A 128 -9.66 -8.14 0.95
N LEU A 129 -8.63 -7.30 0.98
CA LEU A 129 -7.30 -7.68 1.46
C LEU A 129 -7.35 -8.24 2.88
N VAL A 130 -8.14 -7.60 3.74
CA VAL A 130 -8.38 -8.09 5.09
C VAL A 130 -9.07 -9.45 5.09
N SER A 131 -10.03 -9.68 4.20
CA SER A 131 -10.71 -10.98 4.07
C SER A 131 -9.76 -12.08 3.57
N GLU A 132 -8.92 -11.78 2.60
CA GLU A 132 -7.91 -12.72 2.09
C GLU A 132 -6.86 -13.07 3.14
N LEU A 133 -6.39 -12.08 3.91
CA LEU A 133 -5.49 -12.30 5.04
C LEU A 133 -6.14 -13.19 6.12
N ARG A 134 -7.44 -12.98 6.40
CA ARG A 134 -8.18 -13.87 7.33
C ARG A 134 -8.13 -15.33 6.87
N LYS A 135 -8.47 -15.59 5.62
CA LYS A 135 -8.44 -16.95 5.06
C LYS A 135 -7.06 -17.57 5.19
N TYR A 136 -6.01 -16.78 4.95
CA TYR A 136 -4.62 -17.23 5.08
C TYR A 136 -4.27 -17.56 6.53
N VAL A 137 -4.60 -16.68 7.48
CA VAL A 137 -4.34 -16.87 8.91
C VAL A 137 -5.13 -18.06 9.46
N ASP A 138 -6.42 -18.19 9.09
CA ASP A 138 -7.28 -19.29 9.53
C ASP A 138 -6.80 -20.64 8.98
N ALA A 139 -6.31 -20.67 7.74
CA ALA A 139 -5.74 -21.88 7.12
C ALA A 139 -4.40 -22.32 7.76
N HIS A 140 -3.65 -21.39 8.38
CA HIS A 140 -2.35 -21.65 8.99
C HIS A 140 -2.37 -21.63 10.53
N ARG A 141 -3.55 -21.48 11.12
CA ARG A 141 -3.72 -21.42 12.57
C ARG A 141 -3.62 -22.83 13.16
N LYS A 142 -2.44 -23.19 13.73
CA LYS A 142 -2.39 -24.23 14.76
C LYS A 142 -3.20 -23.77 15.98
N PRO A 143 -4.04 -24.62 16.58
CA PRO A 143 -4.74 -24.25 17.79
C PRO A 143 -3.70 -24.02 18.91
N ALA A 144 -3.49 -22.77 19.26
CA ALA A 144 -2.75 -22.40 20.45
C ALA A 144 -3.71 -21.62 21.36
N GLU A 145 -4.11 -22.26 22.43
CA GLU A 145 -4.71 -21.64 23.59
C GLU A 145 -3.75 -20.60 24.16
N THR A 146 -4.06 -19.34 24.00
CA THR A 146 -3.49 -18.29 24.87
C THR A 146 -4.52 -17.18 25.00
N PRO A 147 -4.79 -16.67 26.22
CA PRO A 147 -5.75 -15.59 26.40
C PRO A 147 -5.29 -14.35 25.64
N ALA A 148 -6.22 -13.76 24.91
CA ALA A 148 -5.99 -12.50 24.21
C ALA A 148 -5.55 -11.44 25.24
N ASN A 149 -4.27 -11.13 25.28
CA ASN A 149 -3.84 -9.86 25.84
C ASN A 149 -4.56 -8.78 25.04
N ASP A 150 -5.41 -8.03 25.74
CA ASP A 150 -6.25 -7.02 25.14
C ASP A 150 -5.36 -5.89 24.58
N VAL A 151 -4.91 -6.07 23.33
CA VAL A 151 -4.08 -5.08 22.60
C VAL A 151 -4.75 -3.71 22.61
N LEU A 152 -6.06 -3.67 22.83
CA LEU A 152 -6.86 -2.47 22.89
C LEU A 152 -7.01 -1.90 24.31
N ALA A 153 -6.37 -2.51 25.33
CA ALA A 153 -6.49 -2.05 26.72
C ALA A 153 -6.02 -0.60 26.93
N GLU A 154 -5.01 -0.17 26.16
CA GLU A 154 -4.47 1.19 26.22
C GLU A 154 -5.34 2.24 25.51
N LEU A 155 -6.34 1.80 24.74
CA LEU A 155 -7.21 2.70 24.00
C LEU A 155 -8.39 3.14 24.86
N THR A 156 -8.78 4.40 24.70
CA THR A 156 -10.04 4.92 25.24
C THR A 156 -11.23 4.21 24.59
N GLN A 157 -12.40 4.28 25.20
CA GLN A 157 -13.62 3.69 24.64
C GLN A 157 -13.89 4.21 23.22
N ARG A 158 -13.69 5.53 22.99
CA ARG A 158 -13.91 6.15 21.69
C ARG A 158 -12.92 5.68 20.64
N GLU A 159 -11.66 5.52 20.99
CA GLU A 159 -10.63 4.98 20.12
C GLU A 159 -10.91 3.52 19.75
N ARG A 160 -11.41 2.71 20.69
CA ARG A 160 -11.83 1.31 20.42
C ARG A 160 -13.00 1.24 19.44
N GLU A 161 -14.00 2.10 19.57
CA GLU A 161 -15.13 2.17 18.63
C GLU A 161 -14.65 2.50 17.22
N ILE A 162 -13.75 3.48 17.08
CA ILE A 162 -13.16 3.84 15.79
C ILE A 162 -12.35 2.68 15.21
N VAL A 163 -11.48 2.07 16.02
CA VAL A 163 -10.65 0.92 15.57
C VAL A 163 -11.54 -0.24 15.10
N ARG A 164 -12.63 -0.53 15.82
CA ARG A 164 -13.57 -1.58 15.42
C ARG A 164 -14.14 -1.34 14.01
N LEU A 165 -14.67 -0.15 13.75
CA LEU A 165 -15.19 0.21 12.43
C LEU A 165 -14.11 0.18 11.34
N ILE A 166 -12.89 0.61 11.68
CA ILE A 166 -11.74 0.55 10.78
C ILE A 166 -11.37 -0.89 10.41
N VAL A 167 -11.41 -1.80 11.38
CA VAL A 167 -11.13 -3.22 11.19
C VAL A 167 -12.23 -3.91 10.38
N GLU A 168 -13.47 -3.41 10.44
CA GLU A 168 -14.60 -3.80 9.60
C GLU A 168 -14.52 -3.23 8.18
N GLY A 169 -13.57 -2.32 7.91
CA GLY A 169 -13.30 -1.76 6.58
C GLY A 169 -13.90 -0.37 6.32
N ALA A 170 -14.58 0.24 7.33
CA ALA A 170 -15.22 1.54 7.15
C ALA A 170 -14.21 2.65 6.84
N SER A 171 -14.50 3.52 5.86
CA SER A 171 -13.74 4.73 5.58
C SER A 171 -13.86 5.76 6.72
N ASN A 172 -12.97 6.75 6.78
CA ASN A 172 -13.08 7.81 7.79
C ASN A 172 -14.43 8.56 7.72
N LYS A 173 -14.99 8.68 6.51
CA LYS A 173 -16.31 9.30 6.28
C LYS A 173 -17.43 8.44 6.88
N GLU A 174 -17.39 7.14 6.67
CA GLU A 174 -18.37 6.20 7.23
C GLU A 174 -18.25 6.12 8.74
N VAL A 175 -17.03 6.10 9.29
CA VAL A 175 -16.78 6.18 10.73
C VAL A 175 -17.33 7.49 11.31
N ALA A 176 -17.06 8.62 10.65
CA ALA A 176 -17.56 9.93 11.06
C ALA A 176 -19.09 9.97 11.10
N SER A 177 -19.74 9.42 10.06
CA SER A 177 -21.20 9.29 9.99
C SER A 177 -21.76 8.40 11.07
N SER A 178 -21.18 7.20 11.26
CA SER A 178 -21.64 6.21 12.25
C SER A 178 -21.52 6.70 13.69
N LEU A 179 -20.49 7.50 13.97
CA LEU A 179 -20.19 7.98 15.30
C LEU A 179 -20.64 9.43 15.55
N ASN A 180 -21.29 10.05 14.57
CA ASN A 180 -21.76 11.44 14.60
C ASN A 180 -20.66 12.45 14.98
N ILE A 181 -19.49 12.37 14.34
CA ILE A 181 -18.35 13.26 14.51
C ILE A 181 -17.81 13.69 13.14
N SER A 182 -16.89 14.67 13.10
CA SER A 182 -16.26 15.08 11.86
C SER A 182 -15.18 14.09 11.40
N GLU A 183 -14.93 14.02 10.07
CA GLU A 183 -13.79 13.23 9.54
C GLU A 183 -12.44 13.71 10.11
N ARG A 184 -12.32 15.01 10.40
CA ARG A 184 -11.14 15.60 11.04
C ARG A 184 -10.95 15.02 12.45
N THR A 185 -12.02 14.85 13.19
CA THR A 185 -12.00 14.24 14.52
C THR A 185 -11.60 12.76 14.44
N VAL A 186 -12.13 12.01 13.45
CA VAL A 186 -11.71 10.62 13.21
C VAL A 186 -10.22 10.53 12.92
N LYS A 187 -9.68 11.40 12.05
CA LYS A 187 -8.24 11.45 11.76
C LYS A 187 -7.40 11.73 13.00
N GLY A 188 -7.85 12.65 13.87
CA GLY A 188 -7.18 12.95 15.14
C GLY A 188 -7.13 11.73 16.06
N HIS A 189 -8.25 11.03 16.26
CA HIS A 189 -8.29 9.79 17.04
C HIS A 189 -7.40 8.70 16.44
N LEU A 190 -7.40 8.53 15.11
CA LEU A 190 -6.53 7.54 14.46
C LEU A 190 -5.04 7.84 14.65
N SER A 191 -4.64 9.12 14.60
CA SER A 191 -3.26 9.50 14.90
C SER A 191 -2.85 9.10 16.32
N ASN A 192 -3.73 9.33 17.30
CA ASN A 192 -3.49 8.93 18.68
C ASN A 192 -3.43 7.39 18.82
N VAL A 193 -4.32 6.67 18.15
CA VAL A 193 -4.32 5.21 18.11
C VAL A 193 -3.02 4.67 17.53
N PHE A 194 -2.58 5.21 16.39
CA PHE A 194 -1.32 4.81 15.77
C PHE A 194 -0.12 5.03 16.69
N GLN A 195 -0.10 6.15 17.39
CA GLN A 195 0.96 6.46 18.37
C GLN A 195 0.92 5.52 19.57
N LYS A 196 -0.27 5.26 20.16
CA LYS A 196 -0.44 4.36 21.32
C LYS A 196 -0.06 2.92 21.01
N LEU A 197 -0.46 2.44 19.83
CA LEU A 197 -0.22 1.06 19.40
C LEU A 197 1.10 0.86 18.65
N GLY A 198 1.89 1.91 18.43
CA GLY A 198 3.18 1.84 17.74
C GLY A 198 3.09 1.41 16.28
N VAL A 199 1.95 1.67 15.62
CA VAL A 199 1.73 1.31 14.21
C VAL A 199 1.86 2.52 13.30
N ALA A 200 2.46 2.32 12.13
CA ALA A 200 2.76 3.43 11.21
C ALA A 200 1.58 3.80 10.30
N ASP A 201 0.65 2.87 10.07
CA ASP A 201 -0.45 3.06 9.13
C ASP A 201 -1.68 2.21 9.46
N ARG A 202 -2.76 2.46 8.69
CA ARG A 202 -4.03 1.77 8.84
C ARG A 202 -3.94 0.26 8.60
N LEU A 203 -3.14 -0.17 7.63
CA LEU A 203 -2.99 -1.59 7.33
C LEU A 203 -2.35 -2.32 8.51
N LYS A 204 -1.27 -1.74 9.07
CA LYS A 204 -0.60 -2.29 10.25
C LYS A 204 -1.51 -2.32 11.48
N LEU A 205 -2.37 -1.31 11.67
CA LEU A 205 -3.40 -1.32 12.71
C LEU A 205 -4.36 -2.50 12.55
N VAL A 206 -4.88 -2.71 11.35
CA VAL A 206 -5.82 -3.81 11.08
C VAL A 206 -5.15 -5.17 11.32
N LEU A 207 -3.91 -5.34 10.87
CA LEU A 207 -3.14 -6.58 11.10
C LEU A 207 -2.90 -6.80 12.59
N LEU A 208 -2.45 -5.78 13.33
CA LEU A 208 -2.19 -5.86 14.76
C LEU A 208 -3.41 -6.34 15.56
N VAL A 209 -4.57 -5.71 15.32
CA VAL A 209 -5.82 -6.04 16.02
C VAL A 209 -6.31 -7.44 15.70
N ARG A 210 -6.03 -7.94 14.49
CA ARG A 210 -6.48 -9.27 14.06
C ARG A 210 -5.54 -10.40 14.46
N GLU A 211 -4.26 -10.14 14.54
CA GLU A 211 -3.27 -11.16 14.89
C GLU A 211 -3.18 -11.41 16.39
N GLY A 212 -3.68 -10.50 17.23
CA GLY A 212 -3.59 -10.60 18.70
C GLY A 212 -2.16 -10.72 19.20
N LYS A 213 -1.17 -10.46 18.36
CA LYS A 213 0.26 -10.59 18.67
C LYS A 213 0.99 -9.30 18.33
N PHE A 214 1.56 -8.66 19.32
CA PHE A 214 2.58 -7.64 19.15
C PHE A 214 3.87 -8.07 19.85
N SER A 215 4.94 -8.22 19.05
CA SER A 215 6.32 -8.09 19.54
C SER A 215 6.85 -6.78 18.96
N GLY A 216 6.53 -5.66 19.61
CA GLY A 216 7.16 -4.36 19.29
C GLY A 216 8.55 -4.29 19.88
N PRO A 217 9.46 -3.48 19.30
CA PRO A 217 10.74 -3.18 19.93
C PRO A 217 10.49 -2.49 21.28
N PRO A 218 11.32 -2.75 22.31
CA PRO A 218 11.16 -2.15 23.62
C PRO A 218 11.25 -0.62 23.49
N ALA A 219 10.33 0.09 24.17
CA ALA A 219 10.36 1.53 24.30
C ALA A 219 11.75 1.97 24.80
N GLN A 220 12.49 2.71 23.98
CA GLN A 220 13.75 3.33 24.42
C GLN A 220 13.42 4.33 25.52
N GLY A 221 13.89 4.00 26.71
CA GLY A 221 13.67 4.76 27.94
C GLY A 221 14.12 6.20 27.80
N ARG A 222 13.27 7.13 28.17
CA ARG A 222 13.69 8.45 28.60
C ARG A 222 14.67 8.28 29.77
N ARG A 223 15.90 8.69 29.57
CA ARG A 223 16.82 8.98 30.67
C ARG A 223 16.48 10.35 31.27
N PRO A 224 16.66 10.49 32.58
CA PRO A 224 16.33 11.70 33.35
C PRO A 224 17.15 12.91 32.95
#